data_3b5c3544d9f6bde2482a835a9edbf96c
#
_entry.id   3b5c3544d9f6bde2482a835a9edbf96c
#
_cell.length_a   1.000
_cell.length_b   1.000
_cell.length_c   1.000
_cell.angle_alpha   90.00
_cell.angle_beta   90.00
_cell.angle_gamma   90.00
#
_symmetry.space_group_name_H-M   'P 1'
#
loop_
_entity.id
_entity.type
_entity.pdbx_description
1 polymer ?
#
loop_
_entity_poly.entity_id
_entity_poly.type
_entity_poly.pdbx_seq_one_letter_code
_entity_poly.pdbx_strand_id
1 'polypeptide(L)'
;MSVGRIFAAPFVVIGHLVRGKTKIDEVVVYSAPPAFFLWIVIAMGWLLKLLCPKIMTTSAGIITRSGGILTASACAWIFIFTLIYFLLAILYDMSLKKLVLCSLVVAVLWLFAKYMEGLHHIAILSPILHHFAVLDPQYDPGTVSVICWLLLIPWVSSLFEMAFNRKKKFSPNEIAEYHFGEGSELTDRTGLRFVTKYRDVLETLLGFGGGDLIAVDNHQTVIKRYENIIGLWFHWGKLDRILQQRATLVEDDAKLEKPDEDKSAK
;
A
#
# COMPACT_ATOMS: atom_id res chain seq x y z
N MET A 1 -7.87 -20.04 21.06
CA MET A 1 -8.49 -18.94 20.27
C MET A 1 -9.81 -19.44 19.70
N SER A 2 -10.94 -18.74 19.88
CA SER A 2 -12.21 -19.20 19.31
C SER A 2 -12.21 -18.96 17.80
N VAL A 3 -12.74 -19.94 17.05
CA VAL A 3 -12.83 -19.90 15.56
C VAL A 3 -13.49 -18.61 15.07
N GLY A 4 -14.48 -18.09 15.80
CA GLY A 4 -15.14 -16.82 15.47
C GLY A 4 -14.22 -15.59 15.46
N ARG A 5 -13.13 -15.57 16.25
CA ARG A 5 -12.15 -14.48 16.24
C ARG A 5 -11.25 -14.51 14.99
N ILE A 6 -11.02 -15.68 14.44
CA ILE A 6 -10.23 -15.86 13.20
C ILE A 6 -10.98 -15.24 12.03
N PHE A 7 -12.27 -15.56 11.84
CA PHE A 7 -13.09 -15.01 10.76
C PHE A 7 -13.38 -13.52 10.92
N ALA A 8 -13.39 -12.99 12.13
CA ALA A 8 -13.58 -11.56 12.38
C ALA A 8 -12.29 -10.73 12.17
N ALA A 9 -11.11 -11.35 12.10
CA ALA A 9 -9.83 -10.65 12.01
C ALA A 9 -9.74 -9.62 10.88
N PRO A 10 -10.08 -9.92 9.60
CA PRO A 10 -10.02 -8.93 8.52
C PRO A 10 -10.99 -7.76 8.74
N PHE A 11 -12.18 -8.01 9.28
CA PHE A 11 -13.14 -6.95 9.59
C PHE A 11 -12.68 -6.07 10.75
N VAL A 12 -11.97 -6.63 11.71
CA VAL A 12 -11.34 -5.89 12.81
C VAL A 12 -10.25 -4.98 12.27
N VAL A 13 -9.42 -5.45 11.33
CA VAL A 13 -8.39 -4.63 10.67
C VAL A 13 -9.04 -3.45 9.93
N ILE A 14 -10.03 -3.71 9.10
CA ILE A 14 -10.77 -2.67 8.38
C ILE A 14 -11.43 -1.69 9.37
N GLY A 15 -12.06 -2.20 10.43
CA GLY A 15 -12.67 -1.39 11.48
C GLY A 15 -11.65 -0.52 12.25
N HIS A 16 -10.45 -1.02 12.47
CA HIS A 16 -9.35 -0.27 13.10
C HIS A 16 -8.74 0.77 12.16
N LEU A 17 -8.68 0.50 10.85
CA LEU A 17 -8.29 1.48 9.84
C LEU A 17 -9.24 2.69 9.82
N VAL A 18 -10.53 2.46 10.02
CA VAL A 18 -11.55 3.52 9.94
C VAL A 18 -11.77 4.22 11.28
N ARG A 19 -11.76 3.50 12.40
CA ARG A 19 -12.15 4.04 13.72
C ARG A 19 -11.02 4.21 14.73
N GLY A 20 -9.85 3.56 14.52
CA GLY A 20 -8.69 3.64 15.43
C GLY A 20 -9.09 3.39 16.88
N LYS A 21 -9.37 2.14 17.27
CA LYS A 21 -9.55 1.80 18.69
C LYS A 21 -8.22 1.98 19.41
N THR A 22 -8.06 3.11 20.06
CA THR A 22 -6.91 3.40 20.90
C THR A 22 -7.38 3.47 22.35
N LYS A 23 -6.75 2.74 23.22
CA LYS A 23 -6.70 3.13 24.63
C LYS A 23 -5.93 4.44 24.71
N ILE A 24 -6.10 5.20 25.79
CA ILE A 24 -5.55 6.57 25.93
C ILE A 24 -4.03 6.57 25.72
N ASP A 25 -3.33 5.46 26.08
CA ASP A 25 -1.87 5.36 26.10
C ASP A 25 -1.30 4.34 25.08
N GLU A 26 -2.08 3.84 24.14
CA GLU A 26 -1.63 2.81 23.21
C GLU A 26 -2.17 3.06 21.81
N VAL A 27 -1.30 3.01 20.81
CA VAL A 27 -1.69 3.06 19.38
C VAL A 27 -1.32 1.76 18.70
N VAL A 28 -2.32 1.13 18.08
CA VAL A 28 -2.12 -0.08 17.27
C VAL A 28 -2.14 0.30 15.81
N VAL A 29 -1.08 -0.09 15.09
CA VAL A 29 -0.95 0.10 13.65
C VAL A 29 -0.70 -1.24 12.97
N TYR A 30 -1.00 -1.29 11.68
CA TYR A 30 -0.81 -2.47 10.85
C TYR A 30 0.08 -2.12 9.65
N SER A 31 1.02 -3.02 9.32
CA SER A 31 1.88 -2.89 8.14
C SER A 31 1.29 -3.66 6.97
N ALA A 32 1.17 -3.03 5.80
CA ALA A 32 0.61 -3.67 4.62
C ALA A 32 1.62 -4.60 3.95
N PRO A 33 1.28 -5.87 3.68
CA PRO A 33 2.05 -6.70 2.77
C PRO A 33 1.85 -6.23 1.31
N PRO A 34 2.78 -6.54 0.39
CA PRO A 34 2.67 -6.13 -1.02
C PRO A 34 1.36 -6.60 -1.69
N ALA A 35 0.89 -7.80 -1.34
CA ALA A 35 -0.37 -8.36 -1.86
C ALA A 35 -1.62 -7.54 -1.47
N PHE A 36 -1.52 -6.68 -0.45
CA PHE A 36 -2.61 -5.77 -0.08
C PHE A 36 -3.02 -4.87 -1.25
N PHE A 37 -2.08 -4.41 -2.07
CA PHE A 37 -2.35 -3.51 -3.19
C PHE A 37 -3.09 -4.16 -4.37
N LEU A 38 -3.32 -5.48 -4.36
CA LEU A 38 -4.16 -6.16 -5.36
C LEU A 38 -5.60 -5.64 -5.42
N TRP A 39 -6.08 -4.99 -4.34
CA TRP A 39 -7.42 -4.37 -4.35
C TRP A 39 -7.61 -3.39 -5.51
N ILE A 40 -6.52 -2.75 -5.99
CA ILE A 40 -6.56 -1.78 -7.08
C ILE A 40 -6.89 -2.49 -8.40
N VAL A 41 -6.28 -3.65 -8.66
CA VAL A 41 -6.57 -4.45 -9.87
C VAL A 41 -8.00 -4.96 -9.85
N ILE A 42 -8.46 -5.42 -8.68
CA ILE A 42 -9.84 -5.89 -8.48
C ILE A 42 -10.83 -4.74 -8.71
N ALA A 43 -10.59 -3.58 -8.08
CA ALA A 43 -11.42 -2.39 -8.25
C ALA A 43 -11.43 -1.89 -9.70
N MET A 44 -10.28 -1.88 -10.38
CA MET A 44 -10.16 -1.52 -11.79
C MET A 44 -10.97 -2.47 -12.68
N GLY A 45 -10.87 -3.80 -12.45
CA GLY A 45 -11.67 -4.77 -13.21
C GLY A 45 -13.17 -4.54 -13.07
N TRP A 46 -13.63 -4.23 -11.85
CA TRP A 46 -15.06 -3.95 -11.61
C TRP A 46 -15.47 -2.60 -12.17
N LEU A 47 -14.62 -1.59 -12.08
CA LEU A 47 -14.86 -0.27 -12.68
C LEU A 47 -15.00 -0.37 -14.21
N LEU A 48 -14.09 -1.10 -14.85
CA LEU A 48 -14.13 -1.32 -16.30
C LEU A 48 -15.40 -2.05 -16.74
N LYS A 49 -15.94 -2.95 -15.90
CA LYS A 49 -17.25 -3.57 -16.16
C LYS A 49 -18.41 -2.57 -16.26
N LEU A 50 -18.30 -1.43 -15.56
CA LEU A 50 -19.29 -0.36 -15.64
C LEU A 50 -19.07 0.55 -16.86
N LEU A 51 -17.81 0.74 -17.27
CA LEU A 51 -17.41 1.64 -18.37
C LEU A 51 -17.43 0.96 -19.73
N CYS A 52 -17.31 -0.37 -19.78
CA CYS A 52 -17.31 -1.16 -21.00
C CYS A 52 -18.73 -1.29 -21.59
N PRO A 53 -18.89 -1.29 -22.93
CA PRO A 53 -20.19 -1.50 -23.56
C PRO A 53 -20.76 -2.86 -23.18
N LYS A 54 -22.05 -2.87 -22.84
CA LYS A 54 -22.77 -4.11 -22.53
C LYS A 54 -23.03 -4.88 -23.84
N ILE A 55 -22.71 -6.17 -23.80
CA ILE A 55 -23.06 -7.09 -24.87
C ILE A 55 -24.54 -7.49 -24.65
N MET A 56 -25.43 -7.05 -25.52
CA MET A 56 -26.80 -7.51 -25.55
C MET A 56 -26.95 -8.55 -26.68
N THR A 57 -27.25 -9.77 -26.30
CA THR A 57 -27.63 -10.81 -27.24
C THR A 57 -29.14 -10.70 -27.48
N THR A 58 -29.53 -10.28 -28.67
CA THR A 58 -30.92 -10.28 -29.07
C THR A 58 -31.37 -11.70 -29.39
N SER A 59 -32.66 -12.01 -29.18
CA SER A 59 -33.28 -13.33 -29.49
C SER A 59 -33.07 -13.81 -30.94
N ALA A 60 -32.62 -12.93 -31.84
CA ALA A 60 -32.23 -13.26 -33.23
C ALA A 60 -30.73 -13.62 -33.39
N GLY A 61 -29.95 -13.77 -32.30
CA GLY A 61 -28.51 -14.08 -32.38
C GLY A 61 -27.63 -12.88 -32.78
N ILE A 62 -28.18 -11.71 -32.93
CA ILE A 62 -27.43 -10.49 -33.29
C ILE A 62 -26.80 -9.93 -32.00
N ILE A 63 -25.46 -9.87 -31.96
CA ILE A 63 -24.70 -9.27 -30.87
C ILE A 63 -24.64 -7.75 -31.13
N THR A 64 -25.45 -6.98 -30.41
CA THR A 64 -25.37 -5.52 -30.42
C THR A 64 -24.59 -5.05 -29.18
N ARG A 65 -23.51 -4.28 -29.40
CA ARG A 65 -22.80 -3.57 -28.33
C ARG A 65 -23.46 -2.20 -28.16
N SER A 66 -24.15 -2.00 -27.04
CA SER A 66 -24.81 -0.74 -26.75
C SER A 66 -24.30 -0.12 -25.46
N GLY A 67 -23.94 1.14 -25.55
CA GLY A 67 -23.61 1.98 -24.38
C GLY A 67 -22.28 1.61 -23.71
N GLY A 68 -21.35 2.48 -23.72
CA GLY A 68 -20.07 2.41 -23.02
C GLY A 68 -19.27 3.65 -23.37
N ILE A 69 -18.52 4.16 -22.40
CA ILE A 69 -17.66 5.34 -22.60
C ILE A 69 -16.38 4.93 -23.34
N LEU A 70 -15.93 3.69 -23.16
CA LEU A 70 -14.71 3.12 -23.74
C LEU A 70 -15.03 1.97 -24.68
N THR A 71 -14.15 1.72 -25.65
CA THR A 71 -14.25 0.53 -26.52
C THR A 71 -13.86 -0.74 -25.75
N ALA A 72 -14.37 -1.89 -26.15
CA ALA A 72 -14.05 -3.16 -25.50
C ALA A 72 -12.54 -3.49 -25.58
N SER A 73 -11.87 -3.14 -26.69
CA SER A 73 -10.42 -3.32 -26.82
C SER A 73 -9.65 -2.39 -25.88
N ALA A 74 -10.05 -1.12 -25.75
CA ALA A 74 -9.41 -0.20 -24.81
C ALA A 74 -9.56 -0.66 -23.36
N CYS A 75 -10.76 -1.15 -22.96
CA CYS A 75 -10.98 -1.72 -21.62
C CYS A 75 -10.09 -2.94 -21.38
N ALA A 76 -9.92 -3.82 -22.38
CA ALA A 76 -9.05 -4.99 -22.28
C ALA A 76 -7.59 -4.59 -22.06
N TRP A 77 -7.07 -3.65 -22.86
CA TRP A 77 -5.71 -3.15 -22.69
C TRP A 77 -5.47 -2.49 -21.34
N ILE A 78 -6.39 -1.63 -20.88
CA ILE A 78 -6.29 -0.99 -19.57
C ILE A 78 -6.22 -2.04 -18.46
N PHE A 79 -7.06 -3.09 -18.51
CA PHE A 79 -7.06 -4.15 -17.51
C PHE A 79 -5.76 -4.96 -17.54
N ILE A 80 -5.29 -5.37 -18.73
CA ILE A 80 -4.06 -6.13 -18.92
C ILE A 80 -2.85 -5.35 -18.39
N PHE A 81 -2.72 -4.06 -18.78
CA PHE A 81 -1.62 -3.24 -18.29
C PHE A 81 -1.67 -3.02 -16.79
N THR A 82 -2.86 -2.78 -16.22
CA THR A 82 -3.02 -2.66 -14.77
C THR A 82 -2.61 -3.95 -14.05
N LEU A 83 -3.05 -5.10 -14.55
CA LEU A 83 -2.71 -6.40 -13.98
C LEU A 83 -1.21 -6.66 -14.03
N ILE A 84 -0.57 -6.51 -15.19
CA ILE A 84 0.87 -6.69 -15.36
C ILE A 84 1.65 -5.73 -14.47
N TYR A 85 1.25 -4.45 -14.44
CA TYR A 85 1.90 -3.42 -13.63
C TYR A 85 1.94 -3.80 -12.14
N PHE A 86 0.81 -4.21 -11.56
CA PHE A 86 0.75 -4.59 -10.16
C PHE A 86 1.41 -5.95 -9.88
N LEU A 87 1.35 -6.91 -10.81
CA LEU A 87 2.09 -8.17 -10.66
C LEU A 87 3.60 -7.94 -10.65
N LEU A 88 4.11 -7.07 -11.52
CA LEU A 88 5.52 -6.70 -11.52
C LEU A 88 5.92 -5.97 -10.23
N ALA A 89 5.05 -5.07 -9.72
CA ALA A 89 5.29 -4.38 -8.45
C ALA A 89 5.46 -5.37 -7.29
N ILE A 90 4.59 -6.39 -7.23
CA ILE A 90 4.62 -7.42 -6.18
C ILE A 90 5.83 -8.35 -6.37
N LEU A 91 6.10 -8.80 -7.60
CA LEU A 91 7.17 -9.75 -7.91
C LEU A 91 8.55 -9.19 -7.61
N TYR A 92 8.79 -7.92 -7.93
CA TYR A 92 10.10 -7.28 -7.75
C TYR A 92 10.22 -6.49 -6.45
N ASP A 93 9.20 -6.50 -5.57
CA ASP A 93 9.14 -5.69 -4.34
C ASP A 93 9.57 -4.22 -4.59
N MET A 94 9.17 -3.71 -5.74
CA MET A 94 9.52 -2.36 -6.16
C MET A 94 8.58 -1.36 -5.48
N SER A 95 9.16 -0.30 -4.93
CA SER A 95 8.35 0.85 -4.49
C SER A 95 7.58 1.41 -5.70
N LEU A 96 6.33 1.80 -5.49
CA LEU A 96 5.47 2.39 -6.54
C LEU A 96 6.18 3.55 -7.27
N LYS A 97 7.01 4.32 -6.57
CA LYS A 97 7.84 5.38 -7.18
C LYS A 97 8.78 4.88 -8.25
N LYS A 98 9.53 3.81 -7.98
CA LYS A 98 10.45 3.21 -8.97
C LYS A 98 9.68 2.70 -10.17
N LEU A 99 8.50 2.11 -9.93
CA LEU A 99 7.64 1.60 -10.98
C LEU A 99 7.08 2.73 -11.85
N VAL A 100 6.61 3.84 -11.26
CA VAL A 100 6.16 5.03 -11.99
C VAL A 100 7.31 5.65 -12.77
N LEU A 101 8.50 5.75 -12.18
CA LEU A 101 9.67 6.26 -12.88
C LEU A 101 10.02 5.38 -14.09
N CYS A 102 10.00 4.06 -13.92
CA CYS A 102 10.25 3.11 -15.00
C CYS A 102 9.21 3.25 -16.12
N SER A 103 7.91 3.39 -15.78
CA SER A 103 6.85 3.59 -16.75
C SER A 103 7.00 4.94 -17.50
N LEU A 104 7.44 5.99 -16.78
CA LEU A 104 7.73 7.29 -17.39
C LEU A 104 8.90 7.19 -18.39
N VAL A 105 9.97 6.49 -18.02
CA VAL A 105 11.12 6.25 -18.93
C VAL A 105 10.66 5.50 -20.18
N VAL A 106 9.86 4.44 -20.01
CA VAL A 106 9.29 3.69 -21.15
C VAL A 106 8.42 4.59 -22.03
N ALA A 107 7.58 5.44 -21.44
CA ALA A 107 6.75 6.39 -22.19
C ALA A 107 7.59 7.42 -22.97
N VAL A 108 8.66 7.95 -22.35
CA VAL A 108 9.58 8.89 -23.03
C VAL A 108 10.31 8.20 -24.16
N LEU A 109 10.81 6.97 -23.96
CA LEU A 109 11.46 6.18 -25.00
C LEU A 109 10.48 5.90 -26.16
N TRP A 110 9.23 5.60 -25.86
CA TRP A 110 8.21 5.40 -26.86
C TRP A 110 7.92 6.68 -27.68
N LEU A 111 7.74 7.82 -27.00
CA LEU A 111 7.54 9.10 -27.67
C LEU A 111 8.74 9.47 -28.55
N PHE A 112 9.96 9.24 -28.03
CA PHE A 112 11.19 9.45 -28.78
C PHE A 112 11.27 8.57 -30.02
N ALA A 113 10.95 7.27 -29.89
CA ALA A 113 10.94 6.36 -31.02
C ALA A 113 9.88 6.72 -32.05
N LYS A 114 8.69 7.20 -31.62
CA LYS A 114 7.64 7.73 -32.50
C LYS A 114 8.10 9.00 -33.22
N TYR A 115 8.79 9.89 -32.53
CA TYR A 115 9.38 11.09 -33.13
C TYR A 115 10.42 10.74 -34.21
N MET A 116 11.32 9.79 -33.93
CA MET A 116 12.32 9.30 -34.86
C MET A 116 11.70 8.62 -36.09
N GLU A 117 10.63 7.83 -35.89
CA GLU A 117 9.86 7.21 -36.97
C GLU A 117 9.24 8.28 -37.92
N GLY A 118 8.70 9.36 -37.32
CA GLY A 118 8.13 10.46 -38.11
C GLY A 118 9.15 11.31 -38.85
N LEU A 119 10.35 11.54 -38.28
CA LEU A 119 11.37 12.42 -38.83
C LEU A 119 12.31 11.69 -39.82
N HIS A 120 12.73 10.48 -39.51
CA HIS A 120 13.76 9.73 -40.23
C HIS A 120 13.21 8.52 -40.99
N HIS A 121 11.89 8.28 -40.95
CA HIS A 121 11.22 7.13 -41.59
C HIS A 121 11.81 5.76 -41.17
N ILE A 122 12.45 5.70 -40.02
CA ILE A 122 13.00 4.47 -39.47
C ILE A 122 11.87 3.74 -38.70
N ALA A 123 11.33 2.68 -39.29
CA ALA A 123 10.25 1.90 -38.69
C ALA A 123 10.75 1.06 -37.50
N ILE A 124 10.94 1.65 -36.33
CA ILE A 124 11.38 0.98 -35.11
C ILE A 124 10.18 0.37 -34.36
N LEU A 125 9.14 1.17 -34.14
CA LEU A 125 7.94 0.77 -33.38
C LEU A 125 6.83 0.19 -34.24
N SER A 126 6.78 0.55 -35.52
CA SER A 126 5.71 0.13 -36.43
C SER A 126 5.48 -1.39 -36.45
N PRO A 127 6.51 -2.25 -36.59
CA PRO A 127 6.32 -3.69 -36.58
C PRO A 127 5.83 -4.22 -35.21
N ILE A 128 6.32 -3.63 -34.11
CA ILE A 128 5.91 -4.01 -32.75
C ILE A 128 4.45 -3.64 -32.50
N LEU A 129 4.07 -2.39 -32.82
CA LEU A 129 2.70 -1.90 -32.67
C LEU A 129 1.73 -2.65 -33.59
N HIS A 130 2.14 -3.00 -34.81
CA HIS A 130 1.34 -3.82 -35.69
C HIS A 130 1.05 -5.20 -35.09
N HIS A 131 2.06 -5.82 -34.46
CA HIS A 131 1.87 -7.10 -33.77
C HIS A 131 0.85 -6.97 -32.62
N PHE A 132 0.95 -5.92 -31.78
CA PHE A 132 -0.02 -5.67 -30.73
C PHE A 132 -1.41 -5.30 -31.26
N ALA A 133 -1.50 -4.59 -32.37
CA ALA A 133 -2.78 -4.25 -32.99
C ALA A 133 -3.51 -5.46 -33.54
N VAL A 134 -2.77 -6.46 -34.05
CA VAL A 134 -3.34 -7.74 -34.53
C VAL A 134 -3.92 -8.57 -33.38
N LEU A 135 -3.41 -8.45 -32.15
CA LEU A 135 -3.92 -9.18 -31.01
C LEU A 135 -5.37 -8.82 -30.65
N ASP A 136 -5.81 -7.59 -30.92
CA ASP A 136 -7.16 -7.03 -30.65
C ASP A 136 -7.87 -7.67 -29.45
N PRO A 137 -7.33 -7.55 -28.24
CA PRO A 137 -7.93 -8.14 -27.06
C PRO A 137 -9.31 -7.55 -26.82
N GLN A 138 -10.29 -8.38 -26.53
CA GLN A 138 -11.65 -7.96 -26.25
C GLN A 138 -11.93 -8.11 -24.75
N TYR A 139 -12.46 -7.06 -24.16
CA TYR A 139 -12.88 -7.11 -22.77
C TYR A 139 -14.12 -7.98 -22.62
N ASP A 140 -13.96 -9.12 -21.95
CA ASP A 140 -15.09 -9.96 -21.54
C ASP A 140 -15.37 -9.78 -20.05
N PRO A 141 -16.55 -9.21 -19.68
CA PRO A 141 -16.90 -9.00 -18.27
C PRO A 141 -16.95 -10.28 -17.44
N GLY A 142 -17.24 -11.44 -18.07
CA GLY A 142 -17.27 -12.74 -17.43
C GLY A 142 -15.85 -13.16 -17.00
N THR A 143 -14.95 -13.24 -17.96
CA THR A 143 -13.54 -13.62 -17.73
C THR A 143 -12.85 -12.69 -16.73
N VAL A 144 -13.04 -11.36 -16.88
CA VAL A 144 -12.46 -10.40 -15.94
C VAL A 144 -13.03 -10.57 -14.53
N SER A 145 -14.33 -10.85 -14.40
CA SER A 145 -14.93 -11.15 -13.09
C SER A 145 -14.31 -12.38 -12.45
N VAL A 146 -14.07 -13.44 -13.19
CA VAL A 146 -13.40 -14.66 -12.69
C VAL A 146 -11.99 -14.34 -12.21
N ILE A 147 -11.22 -13.58 -12.99
CA ILE A 147 -9.86 -13.15 -12.59
C ILE A 147 -9.92 -12.31 -11.29
N CYS A 148 -10.87 -11.37 -11.20
CA CYS A 148 -11.04 -10.56 -9.98
C CYS A 148 -11.39 -11.44 -8.76
N TRP A 149 -12.24 -12.45 -8.90
CA TRP A 149 -12.55 -13.40 -7.83
C TRP A 149 -11.33 -14.24 -7.42
N LEU A 150 -10.51 -14.68 -8.38
CA LEU A 150 -9.25 -15.37 -8.08
C LEU A 150 -8.25 -14.47 -7.35
N LEU A 151 -8.13 -13.20 -7.75
CA LEU A 151 -7.26 -12.23 -7.08
C LEU A 151 -7.78 -11.83 -5.69
N LEU A 152 -9.07 -12.00 -5.43
CA LEU A 152 -9.65 -11.73 -4.11
C LEU A 152 -9.12 -12.71 -3.06
N ILE A 153 -8.76 -13.94 -3.44
CA ILE A 153 -8.21 -14.96 -2.53
C ILE A 153 -6.89 -14.50 -1.90
N PRO A 154 -5.82 -14.18 -2.67
CA PRO A 154 -4.58 -13.67 -2.10
C PRO A 154 -4.75 -12.32 -1.41
N TRP A 155 -5.68 -11.47 -1.87
CA TRP A 155 -5.98 -10.23 -1.19
C TRP A 155 -6.59 -10.45 0.20
N VAL A 156 -7.58 -11.31 0.34
CA VAL A 156 -8.15 -11.68 1.65
C VAL A 156 -7.09 -12.34 2.53
N SER A 157 -6.25 -13.24 1.97
CA SER A 157 -5.12 -13.83 2.69
C SER A 157 -4.18 -12.76 3.23
N SER A 158 -3.91 -11.70 2.48
CA SER A 158 -3.08 -10.58 2.93
C SER A 158 -3.68 -9.81 4.11
N LEU A 159 -5.01 -9.70 4.20
CA LEU A 159 -5.69 -9.11 5.36
C LEU A 159 -5.51 -9.98 6.62
N PHE A 160 -5.56 -11.31 6.47
CA PHE A 160 -5.26 -12.23 7.58
C PHE A 160 -3.81 -12.11 8.03
N GLU A 161 -2.86 -12.12 7.08
CA GLU A 161 -1.44 -11.89 7.39
C GLU A 161 -1.22 -10.59 8.16
N MET A 162 -1.86 -9.51 7.72
CA MET A 162 -1.78 -8.21 8.37
C MET A 162 -2.34 -8.24 9.79
N ALA A 163 -3.46 -8.95 10.01
CA ALA A 163 -4.10 -9.06 11.32
C ALA A 163 -3.27 -9.85 12.33
N PHE A 164 -2.56 -10.90 11.88
CA PHE A 164 -1.87 -11.85 12.75
C PHE A 164 -0.37 -11.59 12.86
N ASN A 165 0.31 -11.24 11.75
CA ASN A 165 1.77 -11.16 11.70
C ASN A 165 2.31 -9.73 11.60
N ARG A 166 1.48 -8.74 11.25
CA ARG A 166 1.95 -7.38 10.97
C ARG A 166 1.32 -6.33 11.88
N LYS A 167 0.82 -6.77 13.03
CA LYS A 167 0.26 -5.89 14.04
C LYS A 167 1.39 -5.35 14.92
N LYS A 168 1.48 -4.02 15.03
CA LYS A 168 2.43 -3.30 15.87
C LYS A 168 1.68 -2.41 16.84
N LYS A 169 2.10 -2.48 18.11
CA LYS A 169 1.51 -1.72 19.20
C LYS A 169 2.58 -0.77 19.75
N PHE A 170 2.30 0.50 19.67
CA PHE A 170 3.14 1.54 20.25
C PHE A 170 2.59 1.99 21.58
N SER A 171 3.40 1.89 22.63
CA SER A 171 3.16 2.39 23.98
C SER A 171 4.19 3.47 24.32
N PRO A 172 4.03 4.24 25.42
CA PRO A 172 5.03 5.23 25.84
C PRO A 172 6.41 4.62 26.13
N ASN A 173 6.47 3.38 26.62
CA ASN A 173 7.72 2.75 27.07
C ASN A 173 8.27 1.70 26.10
N GLU A 174 7.41 1.05 25.32
CA GLU A 174 7.78 -0.12 24.53
C GLU A 174 7.04 -0.17 23.19
N ILE A 175 7.62 -0.90 22.25
CA ILE A 175 7.01 -1.25 20.97
C ILE A 175 6.87 -2.77 20.96
N ALA A 176 5.63 -3.25 20.87
CA ALA A 176 5.33 -4.67 20.75
C ALA A 176 5.00 -5.01 19.30
N GLU A 177 5.75 -5.93 18.71
CA GLU A 177 5.48 -6.53 17.41
C GLU A 177 4.90 -7.92 17.63
N TYR A 178 3.77 -8.20 17.01
CA TYR A 178 3.09 -9.48 17.16
C TYR A 178 3.33 -10.35 15.94
N HIS A 179 3.91 -11.53 16.17
CA HIS A 179 4.10 -12.58 15.17
C HIS A 179 3.27 -13.81 15.56
N PHE A 180 2.57 -14.37 14.60
CA PHE A 180 1.75 -15.55 14.84
C PHE A 180 2.65 -16.78 15.09
N GLY A 181 2.50 -17.39 16.28
CA GLY A 181 3.29 -18.57 16.66
C GLY A 181 4.60 -18.28 17.40
N GLU A 182 5.19 -17.10 17.27
CA GLU A 182 6.48 -16.73 17.91
C GLU A 182 6.30 -15.81 19.14
N GLY A 183 5.08 -15.34 19.39
CA GLY A 183 4.79 -14.44 20.51
C GLY A 183 4.89 -12.95 20.13
N SER A 184 5.31 -12.14 21.10
CA SER A 184 5.51 -10.69 20.90
C SER A 184 6.96 -10.32 21.14
N GLU A 185 7.59 -9.69 20.15
CA GLU A 185 8.89 -9.05 20.32
C GLU A 185 8.67 -7.67 20.94
N LEU A 186 9.29 -7.45 22.11
CA LEU A 186 9.23 -6.17 22.82
C LEU A 186 10.54 -5.42 22.59
N THR A 187 10.45 -4.24 22.00
CA THR A 187 11.60 -3.34 21.79
C THR A 187 11.46 -2.15 22.73
N ASP A 188 12.46 -1.91 23.58
CA ASP A 188 12.50 -0.72 24.43
C ASP A 188 12.65 0.55 23.58
N ARG A 189 11.97 1.61 23.96
CA ARG A 189 11.99 2.90 23.29
C ARG A 189 13.03 3.87 23.83
N THR A 190 13.82 3.49 24.84
CA THR A 190 14.80 4.37 25.46
C THR A 190 15.80 4.91 24.43
N GLY A 191 15.89 6.23 24.28
CA GLY A 191 16.82 6.86 23.33
C GLY A 191 16.38 6.83 21.86
N LEU A 192 15.21 6.30 21.53
CA LEU A 192 14.73 6.23 20.16
C LEU A 192 13.86 7.47 19.81
N ARG A 193 14.20 8.12 18.70
CA ARG A 193 13.37 9.13 18.05
C ARG A 193 12.66 8.51 16.83
N PHE A 194 11.43 8.93 16.58
CA PHE A 194 10.64 8.45 15.46
C PHE A 194 10.45 9.56 14.44
N VAL A 195 10.75 9.23 13.19
CA VAL A 195 10.57 10.12 12.05
C VAL A 195 9.62 9.44 11.07
N THR A 196 8.55 10.14 10.71
CA THR A 196 7.67 9.69 9.63
C THR A 196 8.27 10.04 8.29
N LYS A 197 8.25 9.08 7.40
CA LYS A 197 8.61 9.29 6.00
C LYS A 197 7.45 8.85 5.12
N TYR A 198 6.79 9.82 4.51
CA TYR A 198 5.85 9.55 3.44
C TYR A 198 6.66 9.39 2.16
N ARG A 199 6.70 8.18 1.59
CA ARG A 199 7.52 7.89 0.41
C ARG A 199 7.03 8.65 -0.80
N ASP A 200 5.73 8.53 -1.08
CA ASP A 200 5.09 9.13 -2.25
C ASP A 200 3.62 9.42 -1.99
N VAL A 201 3.08 10.44 -2.67
CA VAL A 201 1.66 10.79 -2.63
C VAL A 201 0.79 9.59 -3.09
N LEU A 202 1.25 8.87 -4.09
CA LEU A 202 0.53 7.73 -4.67
C LEU A 202 0.51 6.54 -3.70
N GLU A 203 1.63 6.21 -3.06
CA GLU A 203 1.71 5.15 -2.04
C GLU A 203 0.88 5.51 -0.81
N THR A 204 0.92 6.79 -0.39
CA THR A 204 0.09 7.30 0.70
C THR A 204 -1.39 7.19 0.36
N LEU A 205 -1.79 7.55 -0.86
CA LEU A 205 -3.18 7.48 -1.30
C LEU A 205 -3.66 6.02 -1.40
N LEU A 206 -2.89 5.16 -2.06
CA LEU A 206 -3.23 3.75 -2.27
C LEU A 206 -3.14 2.92 -0.98
N GLY A 207 -2.29 3.32 -0.03
CA GLY A 207 -2.19 2.76 1.32
C GLY A 207 -3.14 3.39 2.35
N PHE A 208 -4.20 4.08 1.90
CA PHE A 208 -5.16 4.75 2.79
C PHE A 208 -4.48 5.67 3.83
N GLY A 209 -3.62 6.56 3.38
CA GLY A 209 -2.82 7.42 4.27
C GLY A 209 -1.61 6.70 4.86
N GLY A 210 -1.09 5.71 4.14
CA GLY A 210 0.07 4.92 4.56
C GLY A 210 1.38 5.69 4.51
N GLY A 211 2.38 5.20 5.24
CA GLY A 211 3.72 5.75 5.27
C GLY A 211 4.67 4.86 6.06
N ASP A 212 5.94 5.26 6.08
CA ASP A 212 6.98 4.58 6.86
C ASP A 212 7.24 5.32 8.17
N LEU A 213 7.45 4.57 9.23
CA LEU A 213 7.94 5.08 10.50
C LEU A 213 9.37 4.58 10.71
N ILE A 214 10.30 5.50 10.91
CA ILE A 214 11.71 5.19 11.06
C ILE A 214 12.11 5.49 12.51
N ALA A 215 12.62 4.48 13.22
CA ALA A 215 13.23 4.65 14.52
C ALA A 215 14.72 4.99 14.33
N VAL A 216 15.14 6.13 14.85
CA VAL A 216 16.51 6.62 14.81
C VAL A 216 17.05 6.83 16.24
N ASP A 217 18.31 6.57 16.41
CA ASP A 217 19.02 6.83 17.65
C ASP A 217 19.39 8.32 17.79
N ASN A 218 19.91 8.72 18.95
CA ASN A 218 20.43 10.07 19.21
C ASN A 218 21.53 10.50 18.22
N HIS A 219 22.24 9.54 17.62
CA HIS A 219 23.25 9.77 16.57
C HIS A 219 22.66 9.80 15.15
N GLN A 220 21.33 9.88 15.00
CA GLN A 220 20.63 9.83 13.72
C GLN A 220 20.83 8.53 12.91
N THR A 221 21.35 7.48 13.56
CA THR A 221 21.47 6.17 12.94
C THR A 221 20.12 5.48 12.91
N VAL A 222 19.72 4.95 11.74
CA VAL A 222 18.49 4.21 11.59
C VAL A 222 18.65 2.84 12.27
N ILE A 223 17.90 2.62 13.35
CA ILE A 223 17.90 1.35 14.09
C ILE A 223 16.88 0.39 13.49
N LYS A 224 15.66 0.85 13.30
CA LYS A 224 14.56 0.01 12.78
C LYS A 224 13.66 0.83 11.88
N ARG A 225 13.18 0.20 10.81
CA ARG A 225 12.25 0.81 9.88
C ARG A 225 10.97 0.01 9.85
N TYR A 226 9.88 0.67 10.06
CA TYR A 226 8.53 0.12 10.00
C TYR A 226 7.89 0.59 8.69
N GLU A 227 7.89 -0.31 7.71
CA GLU A 227 7.46 0.01 6.36
C GLU A 227 5.96 -0.20 6.16
N ASN A 228 5.38 0.59 5.25
CA ASN A 228 4.00 0.43 4.76
C ASN A 228 2.95 0.38 5.89
N ILE A 229 3.04 1.28 6.87
CA ILE A 229 2.03 1.40 7.92
C ILE A 229 0.78 2.03 7.31
N ILE A 230 -0.34 1.31 7.32
CA ILE A 230 -1.61 1.78 6.79
C ILE A 230 -2.23 2.81 7.74
N GLY A 231 -2.81 3.87 7.17
CA GLY A 231 -3.52 4.89 7.94
C GLY A 231 -2.63 5.73 8.86
N LEU A 232 -1.32 5.75 8.64
CA LEU A 232 -0.37 6.49 9.45
C LEU A 232 -0.75 7.99 9.54
N TRP A 233 -1.19 8.57 8.44
CA TRP A 233 -1.64 9.95 8.39
C TRP A 233 -2.79 10.25 9.36
N PHE A 234 -3.79 9.37 9.43
CA PHE A 234 -4.94 9.52 10.34
C PHE A 234 -4.59 9.30 11.81
N HIS A 235 -3.58 8.46 12.07
CA HIS A 235 -3.15 8.10 13.42
C HIS A 235 -1.96 8.93 13.91
N TRP A 236 -1.34 9.74 13.04
CA TRP A 236 -0.12 10.48 13.35
C TRP A 236 -0.25 11.35 14.59
N GLY A 237 -1.29 12.17 14.71
CA GLY A 237 -1.48 13.06 15.86
C GLY A 237 -1.58 12.33 17.21
N LYS A 238 -2.10 11.08 17.23
CA LYS A 238 -2.16 10.27 18.43
C LYS A 238 -0.82 9.59 18.70
N LEU A 239 -0.19 9.09 17.65
CA LEU A 239 1.12 8.45 17.71
C LEU A 239 2.17 9.46 18.19
N ASP A 240 2.21 10.65 17.62
CA ASP A 240 3.11 11.73 18.00
C ASP A 240 2.94 12.10 19.49
N ARG A 241 1.72 12.22 19.98
CA ARG A 241 1.45 12.48 21.40
C ARG A 241 2.04 11.40 22.30
N ILE A 242 1.86 10.11 21.99
CA ILE A 242 2.42 8.99 22.75
C ILE A 242 3.96 9.00 22.67
N LEU A 243 4.49 9.37 21.51
CA LEU A 243 5.92 9.45 21.28
C LEU A 243 6.56 10.60 22.08
N GLN A 244 5.85 11.73 22.27
CA GLN A 244 6.33 12.88 23.02
C GLN A 244 6.22 12.71 24.54
N GLN A 245 5.21 11.97 25.04
CA GLN A 245 4.99 11.80 26.49
C GLN A 245 6.22 11.26 27.23
N ARG A 246 6.99 10.36 26.63
CA ARG A 246 8.19 9.83 27.29
C ARG A 246 9.38 10.81 27.28
N ALA A 247 9.50 11.65 26.27
CA ALA A 247 10.58 12.65 26.23
C ALA A 247 10.51 13.61 27.42
N THR A 248 9.29 13.95 27.85
CA THR A 248 9.08 14.80 29.04
C THR A 248 9.38 14.08 30.35
N LEU A 249 9.03 12.79 30.48
CA LEU A 249 9.31 12.00 31.68
C LEU A 249 10.81 11.82 31.91
N VAL A 250 11.58 11.52 30.88
CA VAL A 250 13.05 11.37 30.97
C VAL A 250 13.72 12.71 31.29
N GLU A 251 13.20 13.82 30.81
CA GLU A 251 13.75 15.15 31.09
C GLU A 251 13.46 15.59 32.52
N ASP A 252 12.30 15.24 33.08
CA ASP A 252 11.96 15.52 34.47
C ASP A 252 12.77 14.65 35.46
N ASP A 253 12.99 13.37 35.15
CA ASP A 253 13.84 12.49 35.96
C ASP A 253 15.30 12.94 35.92
N ALA A 254 15.82 13.40 34.78
CA ALA A 254 17.17 13.97 34.65
C ALA A 254 17.33 15.30 35.40
N LYS A 255 16.26 16.07 35.61
CA LYS A 255 16.27 17.28 36.43
C LYS A 255 16.23 16.97 37.92
N LEU A 256 15.60 15.86 38.31
CA LEU A 256 15.53 15.40 39.70
C LEU A 256 16.85 14.74 40.18
N GLU A 257 17.63 14.18 39.26
CA GLU A 257 18.93 13.54 39.57
C GLU A 257 20.13 14.52 39.65
N LYS A 258 19.95 15.80 39.40
CA LYS A 258 21.02 16.78 39.73
C LYS A 258 21.01 17.02 41.21
N PRO A 259 21.97 16.46 41.98
CA PRO A 259 22.08 16.77 43.38
C PRO A 259 22.38 18.27 43.56
N ASP A 260 21.79 18.86 44.59
CA ASP A 260 22.10 20.20 45.07
C ASP A 260 23.59 20.31 45.50
N GLU A 261 24.52 20.33 44.55
CA GLU A 261 25.96 20.52 44.79
C GLU A 261 26.31 21.98 45.15
N ASP A 262 25.33 22.87 45.20
CA ASP A 262 25.60 24.32 45.37
C ASP A 262 25.25 24.88 46.77
N LYS A 263 25.08 24.03 47.76
CA LYS A 263 24.82 24.50 49.15
C LYS A 263 25.90 24.22 50.20
N SER A 264 27.11 23.82 49.81
CA SER A 264 28.17 23.55 50.79
C SER A 264 29.41 24.48 50.66
N ALA A 265 29.25 25.64 50.02
CA ALA A 265 30.30 26.65 49.98
C ALA A 265 29.77 27.98 50.50
N LYS A 266 29.52 28.11 51.83
CA LYS A 266 29.56 29.30 52.62
C LYS A 266 29.88 29.03 54.08
#